data_f18ffe2c1e50e20f78fd7386c05930a6
#
_entry.id   f18ffe2c1e50e20f78fd7386c05930a6
#
_cell.length_a   1.000
_cell.length_b   1.000
_cell.length_c   1.000
_cell.angle_alpha   90.00
_cell.angle_beta   90.00
_cell.angle_gamma   90.00
#
_symmetry.space_group_name_H-M   'P 1'
#
loop_
_entity.id
_entity.type
_entity.pdbx_description
1 polymer ?
#
loop_
_entity_poly.entity_id
_entity_poly.type
_entity_poly.pdbx_seq_one_letter_code
_entity_poly.pdbx_strand_id
1 'polypeptide(L)'
;MDRDKNSEKKSYKKTVKRRRRSNPDKLSDSQPVRFEQIEDQDGSKKTVEVRRRRRRRSQQPKKEKEKRQKLFKKAIVLGIIGIILVIFSLYFFMITWISGQGFKKNVSASVSDVISHDVSFGEFSLSGLNLRSKAFKINSSPREVLLLDANLELLQTRIHPLSFFKKNWSMGNVQARSGNLLFGKDEQDISYNKIDRDNNGQKFVLNKAGIGLDSNPDHFEFNRLSVDECDFHWQGEGMIPDAFINDTNLIISNISSSEIPVDLIGGDLRIPSWPDLSVKSLSGKITKGNYLINQSRLGISQNGEVELSGKVSIKGKGEYQISSDFSKVDISEFFSKVWRDKVEGLVNGGVNISGKLLDKPDMKAEGGFSGSNILLMRNPILSFISRALSEPVLSQIRIENLDVQFTKTLTDIEVSNLSGQSLPLLKFDKGNIKISNNENLEGNIMIGVANEILNKPGVEERSQFSPDNEFSWSTLVISGTITDPKLGFKSIKLK
;
A
#
# COMPACT_ATOMS: atom_id res chain seq x y z
N MET A 1 7.12 -18.22 -36.59
CA MET A 1 5.89 -17.78 -37.33
C MET A 1 5.78 -16.29 -37.13
N ASP A 2 6.31 -15.62 -38.15
CA ASP A 2 6.36 -14.16 -38.29
C ASP A 2 4.98 -13.54 -38.36
N ARG A 3 4.87 -12.34 -37.80
CA ARG A 3 4.07 -11.24 -38.37
C ARG A 3 4.48 -9.89 -37.79
N ASP A 4 5.39 -9.26 -38.53
CA ASP A 4 5.54 -7.82 -38.60
C ASP A 4 4.19 -7.09 -38.74
N LYS A 5 4.02 -6.02 -38.01
CA LYS A 5 3.17 -4.89 -38.42
C LYS A 5 3.86 -3.57 -38.13
N ASN A 6 4.58 -3.11 -39.12
CA ASN A 6 4.86 -1.75 -39.48
C ASN A 6 3.62 -0.85 -39.28
N SER A 7 3.71 0.16 -38.44
CA SER A 7 2.79 1.30 -38.45
C SER A 7 3.56 2.57 -38.85
N GLU A 8 3.37 2.91 -40.10
CA GLU A 8 3.84 4.14 -40.73
C GLU A 8 3.46 5.39 -39.96
N LYS A 9 4.46 6.15 -39.54
CA LYS A 9 4.30 7.53 -39.12
C LYS A 9 4.12 8.41 -40.36
N LYS A 10 2.89 8.80 -40.68
CA LYS A 10 2.59 9.87 -41.63
C LYS A 10 3.02 11.23 -41.04
N SER A 11 4.16 11.70 -41.51
CA SER A 11 4.64 13.07 -41.31
C SER A 11 3.81 14.02 -42.20
N TYR A 12 2.96 14.81 -41.58
CA TYR A 12 2.29 15.92 -42.25
C TYR A 12 3.28 17.09 -42.45
N LYS A 13 3.89 17.17 -43.63
CA LYS A 13 4.60 18.37 -44.10
C LYS A 13 3.57 19.45 -44.38
N LYS A 14 3.46 20.42 -43.48
CA LYS A 14 2.69 21.66 -43.69
C LYS A 14 3.43 22.56 -44.67
N THR A 15 3.02 22.51 -45.93
CA THR A 15 3.55 23.38 -46.99
C THR A 15 3.03 24.81 -46.77
N VAL A 16 3.91 25.65 -46.25
CA VAL A 16 3.61 27.10 -46.15
C VAL A 16 3.77 27.69 -47.54
N LYS A 17 2.63 27.96 -48.21
CA LYS A 17 2.58 28.77 -49.43
C LYS A 17 3.03 30.19 -49.10
N ARG A 18 4.28 30.53 -49.40
CA ARG A 18 4.77 31.92 -49.48
C ARG A 18 4.03 32.61 -50.61
N ARG A 19 3.06 33.42 -50.28
CA ARG A 19 2.51 34.41 -51.21
C ARG A 19 3.63 35.38 -51.56
N ARG A 20 4.16 35.29 -52.83
CA ARG A 20 4.98 36.31 -53.42
C ARG A 20 4.15 37.58 -53.43
N ARG A 21 4.52 38.59 -52.65
CA ARG A 21 4.02 39.98 -52.83
C ARG A 21 4.63 40.45 -54.15
N SER A 22 3.78 40.64 -55.12
CA SER A 22 4.06 41.38 -56.32
C SER A 22 4.49 42.81 -55.97
N ASN A 23 5.66 43.18 -56.43
CA ASN A 23 6.23 44.51 -56.30
C ASN A 23 5.37 45.45 -57.12
N PRO A 24 4.74 46.48 -56.52
CA PRO A 24 3.92 47.46 -57.30
C PRO A 24 4.73 48.67 -57.79
N ASP A 25 6.02 48.52 -58.07
CA ASP A 25 6.85 49.61 -58.50
C ASP A 25 7.24 49.53 -59.99
N LYS A 26 6.22 49.37 -60.85
CA LYS A 26 6.35 49.68 -62.29
C LYS A 26 5.03 50.29 -62.76
N LEU A 27 4.68 51.40 -62.16
CA LEU A 27 3.75 52.32 -62.82
C LEU A 27 4.56 53.44 -63.41
N SER A 28 4.48 53.49 -64.74
CA SER A 28 5.10 54.45 -65.64
C SER A 28 5.01 55.87 -65.13
N ASP A 29 6.16 56.55 -65.13
CA ASP A 29 6.29 58.00 -64.90
C ASP A 29 5.75 58.81 -66.12
N SER A 30 4.45 58.81 -66.28
CA SER A 30 3.81 59.76 -67.12
C SER A 30 2.96 60.76 -66.29
N GLN A 31 3.65 61.65 -65.60
CA GLN A 31 2.96 62.77 -65.01
C GLN A 31 2.70 63.80 -66.19
N PRO A 32 1.46 64.28 -66.21
CA PRO A 32 1.14 65.27 -67.25
C PRO A 32 2.05 66.51 -67.10
N VAL A 33 2.79 66.73 -68.11
CA VAL A 33 3.64 67.93 -68.25
C VAL A 33 2.72 69.13 -68.48
N ARG A 34 2.71 70.06 -67.54
CA ARG A 34 1.98 71.29 -67.72
C ARG A 34 2.84 72.29 -68.46
N PHE A 35 2.38 72.70 -69.64
CA PHE A 35 3.01 73.73 -70.42
C PHE A 35 2.32 75.10 -70.07
N GLU A 36 3.13 76.06 -69.62
CA GLU A 36 2.65 77.47 -69.41
C GLU A 36 3.30 78.34 -70.49
N GLN A 37 2.47 79.14 -71.17
CA GLN A 37 2.94 80.15 -72.13
C GLN A 37 3.32 81.40 -71.34
N ILE A 38 4.58 81.77 -71.42
CA ILE A 38 5.13 83.00 -70.83
C ILE A 38 5.42 83.92 -71.96
N GLU A 39 4.86 85.13 -71.91
CA GLU A 39 5.15 86.23 -72.82
C GLU A 39 6.48 86.88 -72.44
N ASP A 40 7.44 86.86 -73.34
CA ASP A 40 8.73 87.53 -73.17
C ASP A 40 8.60 89.02 -73.41
N GLN A 41 9.50 89.87 -72.95
CA GLN A 41 9.42 91.30 -73.04
C GLN A 41 9.39 91.84 -74.51
N ASP A 42 9.69 90.96 -75.47
CA ASP A 42 9.61 91.26 -76.91
C ASP A 42 8.30 90.85 -77.61
N GLY A 43 7.25 90.47 -76.80
CA GLY A 43 5.93 90.13 -77.36
C GLY A 43 5.87 88.67 -77.96
N SER A 44 6.95 87.90 -77.91
CA SER A 44 6.94 86.52 -78.40
C SER A 44 6.47 85.57 -77.33
N LYS A 45 5.53 84.68 -77.65
CA LYS A 45 5.02 83.68 -76.76
C LYS A 45 5.94 82.41 -76.81
N LYS A 46 6.63 82.15 -75.72
CA LYS A 46 7.39 80.90 -75.57
C LYS A 46 6.69 79.93 -74.61
N THR A 47 6.53 78.67 -75.03
CA THR A 47 5.94 77.62 -74.18
C THR A 47 7.06 77.04 -73.35
N VAL A 48 7.01 77.21 -72.03
CA VAL A 48 8.00 76.70 -71.11
C VAL A 48 7.43 75.48 -70.31
N GLU A 49 8.18 74.39 -70.29
CA GLU A 49 7.83 73.20 -69.52
C GLU A 49 8.06 73.44 -68.03
N VAL A 50 7.00 73.57 -67.25
CA VAL A 50 7.11 73.75 -65.78
C VAL A 50 7.10 72.44 -65.09
N ARG A 51 8.31 71.97 -64.72
CA ARG A 51 8.46 70.80 -63.88
C ARG A 51 8.27 71.23 -62.39
N ARG A 52 7.18 70.76 -61.75
CA ARG A 52 7.05 70.90 -60.28
C ARG A 52 8.19 70.18 -59.59
N ARG A 53 9.13 70.93 -58.94
CA ARG A 53 10.11 70.33 -58.02
C ARG A 53 9.38 69.63 -56.93
N ARG A 54 9.49 68.21 -56.86
CA ARG A 54 9.05 67.45 -55.71
C ARG A 54 9.70 68.06 -54.47
N ARG A 55 8.92 68.68 -53.58
CA ARG A 55 9.39 69.03 -52.25
C ARG A 55 9.89 67.78 -51.59
N ARG A 56 11.21 67.67 -51.34
CA ARG A 56 11.82 66.55 -50.50
C ARG A 56 11.06 66.57 -49.18
N ARG A 57 10.18 65.54 -48.95
CA ARG A 57 9.58 65.31 -47.66
C ARG A 57 10.69 65.28 -46.60
N SER A 58 10.63 66.19 -45.64
CA SER A 58 11.63 66.33 -44.59
C SER A 58 11.80 64.96 -43.88
N GLN A 59 13.04 64.60 -43.59
CA GLN A 59 13.32 63.36 -42.88
C GLN A 59 12.88 63.36 -41.41
N GLN A 60 12.28 64.47 -40.91
CA GLN A 60 11.74 64.61 -39.55
C GLN A 60 10.70 63.58 -39.15
N PRO A 61 9.69 63.18 -39.96
CA PRO A 61 8.73 62.14 -39.50
C PRO A 61 9.34 60.76 -39.33
N LYS A 62 10.46 60.43 -39.95
CA LYS A 62 11.15 59.15 -39.75
C LYS A 62 11.84 59.13 -38.40
N LYS A 63 12.52 60.13 -37.97
CA LYS A 63 13.20 60.26 -36.67
C LYS A 63 12.22 60.22 -35.49
N GLU A 64 11.01 60.79 -35.60
CA GLU A 64 9.98 60.69 -34.61
C GLU A 64 9.38 59.27 -34.50
N LYS A 65 9.15 58.60 -35.63
CA LYS A 65 8.68 57.22 -35.64
C LYS A 65 9.71 56.28 -35.00
N GLU A 66 11.01 56.47 -35.26
CA GLU A 66 12.08 55.68 -34.65
C GLU A 66 12.19 55.96 -33.13
N LYS A 67 12.04 57.23 -32.71
CA LYS A 67 12.00 57.58 -31.28
C LYS A 67 10.79 56.96 -30.59
N ARG A 68 9.58 56.99 -31.18
CA ARG A 68 8.38 56.33 -30.67
C ARG A 68 8.51 54.83 -30.62
N GLN A 69 9.11 54.18 -31.62
CA GLN A 69 9.39 52.77 -31.62
C GLN A 69 10.41 52.37 -30.54
N LYS A 70 11.46 53.16 -30.29
CA LYS A 70 12.41 52.93 -29.20
C LYS A 70 11.78 53.10 -27.83
N LEU A 71 10.91 54.11 -27.66
CA LEU A 71 10.14 54.30 -26.42
C LEU A 71 9.15 53.18 -26.20
N PHE A 72 8.43 52.72 -27.23
CA PHE A 72 7.52 51.58 -27.16
C PHE A 72 8.23 50.27 -26.80
N LYS A 73 9.41 49.99 -27.40
CA LYS A 73 10.24 48.85 -27.02
C LYS A 73 10.71 48.93 -25.56
N LYS A 74 11.13 50.11 -25.09
CA LYS A 74 11.50 50.31 -23.66
C LYS A 74 10.30 50.15 -22.73
N ALA A 75 9.10 50.62 -23.11
CA ALA A 75 7.88 50.43 -22.32
C ALA A 75 7.46 48.97 -22.25
N ILE A 76 7.61 48.19 -23.34
CA ILE A 76 7.37 46.73 -23.31
C ILE A 76 8.35 46.02 -22.39
N VAL A 77 9.64 46.33 -22.48
CA VAL A 77 10.66 45.75 -21.62
C VAL A 77 10.41 46.10 -20.16
N LEU A 78 10.09 47.36 -19.83
CA LEU A 78 9.72 47.76 -18.47
C LEU A 78 8.43 47.08 -18.00
N GLY A 79 7.46 46.91 -18.88
CA GLY A 79 6.23 46.16 -18.58
C GLY A 79 6.51 44.68 -18.25
N ILE A 80 7.36 44.03 -19.04
CA ILE A 80 7.78 42.63 -18.76
C ILE A 80 8.54 42.54 -17.45
N ILE A 81 9.48 43.45 -17.16
CA ILE A 81 10.19 43.50 -15.89
C ILE A 81 9.20 43.71 -14.72
N GLY A 82 8.23 44.63 -14.88
CA GLY A 82 7.18 44.87 -13.90
C GLY A 82 6.36 43.61 -13.61
N ILE A 83 5.94 42.88 -14.64
CA ILE A 83 5.21 41.60 -14.50
C ILE A 83 6.07 40.57 -13.79
N ILE A 84 7.34 40.45 -14.13
CA ILE A 84 8.26 39.50 -13.45
C ILE A 84 8.41 39.86 -11.97
N LEU A 85 8.56 41.11 -11.63
CA LEU A 85 8.64 41.59 -10.25
C LEU A 85 7.37 41.29 -9.45
N VAL A 86 6.21 41.48 -10.05
CA VAL A 86 4.90 41.16 -9.44
C VAL A 86 4.80 39.66 -9.18
N ILE A 87 5.16 38.80 -10.16
CA ILE A 87 5.15 37.33 -10.00
C ILE A 87 6.12 36.94 -8.90
N PHE A 88 7.30 37.53 -8.85
CA PHE A 88 8.31 37.22 -7.83
C PHE A 88 7.85 37.65 -6.44
N SER A 89 7.23 38.83 -6.33
CA SER A 89 6.66 39.31 -5.06
C SER A 89 5.51 38.43 -4.58
N LEU A 90 4.61 38.00 -5.46
CA LEU A 90 3.53 37.07 -5.14
C LEU A 90 4.09 35.71 -4.69
N TYR A 91 5.10 35.20 -5.36
CA TYR A 91 5.75 33.94 -4.97
C TYR A 91 6.41 34.03 -3.60
N PHE A 92 7.12 35.12 -3.32
CA PHE A 92 7.74 35.36 -2.01
C PHE A 92 6.69 35.51 -0.89
N PHE A 93 5.61 36.24 -1.18
CA PHE A 93 4.46 36.33 -0.26
C PHE A 93 3.85 34.95 0.02
N MET A 94 3.69 34.11 -0.99
CA MET A 94 3.20 32.75 -0.83
C MET A 94 4.11 31.89 0.06
N ILE A 95 5.43 31.96 -0.12
CA ILE A 95 6.38 31.22 0.72
C ILE A 95 6.21 31.63 2.20
N THR A 96 6.17 32.91 2.48
CA THR A 96 6.04 33.43 3.86
C THR A 96 4.70 33.08 4.49
N TRP A 97 3.62 33.12 3.69
CA TRP A 97 2.29 32.75 4.16
C TRP A 97 2.16 31.25 4.44
N ILE A 98 2.65 30.37 3.56
CA ILE A 98 2.64 28.92 3.73
C ILE A 98 3.49 28.49 4.93
N SER A 99 4.62 29.15 5.17
CA SER A 99 5.48 28.88 6.33
C SER A 99 4.90 29.40 7.64
N GLY A 100 3.81 30.13 7.58
CA GLY A 100 3.18 30.76 8.74
C GLY A 100 2.33 29.81 9.58
N GLN A 101 2.24 30.07 10.90
CA GLN A 101 1.42 29.28 11.82
C GLN A 101 -0.07 29.32 11.49
N GLY A 102 -0.55 30.42 10.86
CA GLY A 102 -1.94 30.55 10.42
C GLY A 102 -2.31 29.51 9.34
N PHE A 103 -1.45 29.36 8.34
CA PHE A 103 -1.64 28.32 7.30
C PHE A 103 -1.67 26.93 7.91
N LYS A 104 -0.70 26.61 8.77
CA LYS A 104 -0.62 25.31 9.46
C LYS A 104 -1.92 25.00 10.22
N LYS A 105 -2.42 25.94 11.01
CA LYS A 105 -3.66 25.74 11.79
C LYS A 105 -4.87 25.53 10.89
N ASN A 106 -4.98 26.29 9.80
CA ASN A 106 -6.11 26.18 8.87
C ASN A 106 -6.10 24.83 8.13
N VAL A 107 -4.92 24.39 7.65
CA VAL A 107 -4.78 23.06 7.01
C VAL A 107 -5.12 21.95 8.00
N SER A 108 -4.58 22.02 9.23
CA SER A 108 -4.89 21.04 10.27
C SER A 108 -6.38 20.97 10.57
N ALA A 109 -7.05 22.10 10.73
CA ALA A 109 -8.50 22.16 10.98
C ALA A 109 -9.30 21.56 9.82
N SER A 110 -9.01 21.97 8.57
CA SER A 110 -9.72 21.46 7.38
C SER A 110 -9.54 19.94 7.20
N VAL A 111 -8.34 19.42 7.47
CA VAL A 111 -8.10 17.97 7.38
C VAL A 111 -8.75 17.23 8.56
N SER A 112 -8.71 17.80 9.77
CA SER A 112 -9.40 17.25 10.94
C SER A 112 -10.90 17.10 10.71
N ASP A 113 -11.54 18.10 10.09
CA ASP A 113 -12.97 18.05 9.75
C ASP A 113 -13.30 16.91 8.76
N VAL A 114 -12.41 16.68 7.78
CA VAL A 114 -12.62 15.62 6.76
C VAL A 114 -12.40 14.23 7.35
N ILE A 115 -11.35 14.07 8.16
CA ILE A 115 -10.96 12.76 8.72
C ILE A 115 -11.73 12.46 10.02
N SER A 116 -12.36 13.47 10.62
CA SER A 116 -13.00 13.40 11.95
C SER A 116 -12.04 13.02 13.08
N HIS A 117 -10.76 13.41 12.95
CA HIS A 117 -9.69 13.16 13.90
C HIS A 117 -8.91 14.44 14.17
N ASP A 118 -8.31 14.56 15.34
CA ASP A 118 -7.39 15.64 15.62
C ASP A 118 -6.07 15.43 14.88
N VAL A 119 -5.82 16.31 13.91
CA VAL A 119 -4.66 16.22 13.02
C VAL A 119 -3.72 17.40 13.27
N SER A 120 -2.44 17.12 13.27
CA SER A 120 -1.39 18.15 13.31
C SER A 120 -0.37 17.93 12.18
N PHE A 121 0.02 19.04 11.56
CA PHE A 121 1.11 19.05 10.59
C PHE A 121 2.38 19.63 11.21
N GLY A 122 3.53 19.25 10.70
CA GLY A 122 4.81 19.91 10.96
C GLY A 122 4.90 21.28 10.28
N GLU A 123 6.12 21.78 10.15
CA GLU A 123 6.38 23.02 9.41
C GLU A 123 6.17 22.80 7.93
N PHE A 124 5.47 23.73 7.30
CA PHE A 124 5.30 23.75 5.87
C PHE A 124 6.41 24.55 5.19
N SER A 125 6.82 24.11 4.02
CA SER A 125 7.73 24.81 3.12
C SER A 125 7.31 24.66 1.67
N LEU A 126 7.56 25.68 0.85
CA LEU A 126 7.28 25.68 -0.58
C LEU A 126 8.60 25.77 -1.34
N SER A 127 8.83 24.81 -2.24
CA SER A 127 9.97 24.83 -3.16
C SER A 127 9.47 24.69 -4.60
N GLY A 128 9.45 25.79 -5.33
CA GLY A 128 8.75 25.88 -6.61
C GLY A 128 7.23 25.69 -6.42
N LEU A 129 6.70 24.61 -6.96
CA LEU A 129 5.29 24.22 -6.79
C LEU A 129 5.13 23.01 -5.84
N ASN A 130 6.21 22.55 -5.23
CA ASN A 130 6.17 21.43 -4.28
C ASN A 130 5.97 21.97 -2.87
N LEU A 131 4.83 21.61 -2.29
CA LEU A 131 4.54 21.81 -0.87
C LEU A 131 5.14 20.64 -0.10
N ARG A 132 5.85 20.94 0.97
CA ARG A 132 6.44 19.94 1.87
C ARG A 132 5.99 20.22 3.29
N SER A 133 5.72 19.15 4.04
CA SER A 133 5.57 19.21 5.49
C SER A 133 6.53 18.23 6.14
N LYS A 134 7.14 18.63 7.25
CA LYS A 134 8.08 17.76 7.99
C LYS A 134 7.40 16.54 8.59
N ALA A 135 6.16 16.69 9.04
CA ALA A 135 5.40 15.62 9.66
C ALA A 135 3.89 15.84 9.50
N PHE A 136 3.16 14.75 9.57
CA PHE A 136 1.72 14.68 9.73
C PHE A 136 1.43 13.68 10.85
N LYS A 137 0.60 14.09 11.81
CA LYS A 137 0.23 13.23 12.94
C LYS A 137 -1.27 13.25 13.15
N ILE A 138 -1.83 12.11 13.42
CA ILE A 138 -3.16 11.95 13.97
C ILE A 138 -2.98 11.77 15.47
N ASN A 139 -3.53 12.68 16.30
CA ASN A 139 -3.27 12.71 17.74
C ASN A 139 -4.36 12.02 18.55
N SER A 140 -5.53 11.77 17.98
CA SER A 140 -6.62 11.04 18.64
C SER A 140 -7.54 10.44 17.60
N SER A 141 -8.03 9.25 17.91
CA SER A 141 -9.01 8.54 17.08
C SER A 141 -10.41 8.67 17.67
N PRO A 142 -11.46 8.85 16.87
CA PRO A 142 -12.82 8.63 17.34
C PRO A 142 -12.99 7.17 17.73
N ARG A 143 -13.77 6.90 18.76
CA ARG A 143 -14.02 5.58 19.37
C ARG A 143 -14.45 4.46 18.41
N GLU A 144 -14.76 4.79 17.17
CA GLU A 144 -15.28 3.84 16.20
C GLU A 144 -14.24 3.28 15.23
N VAL A 145 -13.02 3.82 15.21
CA VAL A 145 -11.96 3.45 14.24
C VAL A 145 -10.80 2.79 14.98
N LEU A 146 -10.28 1.72 14.41
CA LEU A 146 -9.17 0.94 14.99
C LEU A 146 -7.81 1.63 14.89
N LEU A 147 -7.68 2.71 14.11
CA LEU A 147 -6.45 3.50 14.00
C LEU A 147 -6.28 4.40 15.23
N LEU A 148 -5.27 4.14 16.05
CA LEU A 148 -4.97 4.90 17.26
C LEU A 148 -4.06 6.09 16.99
N ASP A 149 -3.02 5.88 16.21
CA ASP A 149 -2.03 6.89 15.89
C ASP A 149 -1.54 6.72 14.45
N ALA A 150 -1.20 7.82 13.82
CA ALA A 150 -0.53 7.83 12.53
C ALA A 150 0.50 8.96 12.52
N ASN A 151 1.73 8.61 12.21
CA ASN A 151 2.82 9.56 12.03
C ASN A 151 3.44 9.36 10.65
N LEU A 152 3.33 10.36 9.77
CA LEU A 152 3.95 10.36 8.46
C LEU A 152 5.03 11.45 8.43
N GLU A 153 6.18 11.14 7.86
CA GLU A 153 7.32 12.06 7.81
C GLU A 153 7.66 12.47 6.38
N LEU A 154 8.17 13.70 6.26
CA LEU A 154 8.63 14.27 4.99
C LEU A 154 7.57 14.19 3.88
N LEU A 155 6.36 14.67 4.18
CA LEU A 155 5.31 14.73 3.18
C LEU A 155 5.66 15.74 2.09
N GLN A 156 5.40 15.33 0.86
CA GLN A 156 5.61 16.16 -0.32
C GLN A 156 4.44 16.02 -1.28
N THR A 157 3.94 17.14 -1.80
CA THR A 157 2.93 17.15 -2.86
C THR A 157 3.17 18.29 -3.82
N ARG A 158 2.69 18.16 -5.04
CA ARG A 158 2.72 19.22 -6.04
C ARG A 158 1.37 19.92 -6.09
N ILE A 159 1.39 21.24 -5.89
CA ILE A 159 0.18 22.07 -5.95
C ILE A 159 0.04 22.63 -7.38
N HIS A 160 -1.19 22.59 -7.89
CA HIS A 160 -1.47 23.26 -9.15
C HIS A 160 -1.47 24.78 -8.96
N PRO A 161 -0.79 25.59 -9.81
CA PRO A 161 -0.65 27.03 -9.61
C PRO A 161 -1.97 27.78 -9.45
N LEU A 162 -3.01 27.34 -10.14
CA LEU A 162 -4.34 27.93 -10.05
C LEU A 162 -5.10 27.58 -8.78
N SER A 163 -4.64 26.59 -8.01
CA SER A 163 -5.27 26.20 -6.74
C SER A 163 -5.14 27.31 -5.70
N PHE A 164 -4.09 28.15 -5.77
CA PHE A 164 -3.92 29.29 -4.88
C PHE A 164 -5.01 30.38 -5.04
N PHE A 165 -5.69 30.41 -6.18
CA PHE A 165 -6.78 31.33 -6.46
C PHE A 165 -8.16 30.71 -6.28
N LYS A 166 -8.20 29.41 -5.92
CA LYS A 166 -9.44 28.67 -5.68
C LYS A 166 -9.50 28.26 -4.22
N LYS A 167 -10.70 28.20 -3.65
CA LYS A 167 -10.92 27.69 -2.31
C LYS A 167 -10.67 26.17 -2.22
N ASN A 168 -10.77 25.44 -3.33
CA ASN A 168 -10.51 24.02 -3.41
C ASN A 168 -9.08 23.77 -3.89
N TRP A 169 -8.25 23.20 -3.02
CA TRP A 169 -6.89 22.84 -3.35
C TRP A 169 -6.85 21.39 -3.82
N SER A 170 -6.67 21.20 -5.11
CA SER A 170 -6.38 19.88 -5.67
C SER A 170 -4.88 19.65 -5.59
N MET A 171 -4.49 18.76 -4.69
CA MET A 171 -3.14 18.22 -4.59
C MET A 171 -3.13 16.91 -5.37
N GLY A 172 -2.26 16.75 -6.33
CA GLY A 172 -2.19 15.51 -7.10
C GLY A 172 -1.85 14.30 -6.22
N ASN A 173 -0.62 13.83 -6.29
CA ASN A 173 -0.11 12.76 -5.45
C ASN A 173 0.58 13.34 -4.22
N VAL A 174 0.24 12.83 -3.04
CA VAL A 174 0.95 13.08 -1.79
C VAL A 174 1.92 11.92 -1.56
N GLN A 175 3.18 12.23 -1.33
CA GLN A 175 4.20 11.25 -1.00
C GLN A 175 4.73 11.54 0.40
N ALA A 176 4.89 10.51 1.21
CA ALA A 176 5.62 10.54 2.47
C ALA A 176 6.83 9.60 2.34
N ARG A 177 7.93 9.95 2.98
CA ARG A 177 9.13 9.10 2.99
C ARG A 177 8.96 7.93 3.92
N SER A 178 8.48 8.18 5.13
CA SER A 178 8.24 7.15 6.12
C SER A 178 6.91 7.36 6.83
N GLY A 179 6.38 6.29 7.39
CA GLY A 179 5.13 6.31 8.14
C GLY A 179 5.08 5.24 9.20
N ASN A 180 4.40 5.55 10.30
CA ASN A 180 4.10 4.59 11.35
C ASN A 180 2.61 4.69 11.66
N LEU A 181 1.91 3.56 11.56
CA LEU A 181 0.47 3.45 11.78
C LEU A 181 0.22 2.47 12.91
N LEU A 182 -0.35 2.97 14.00
CA LEU A 182 -0.71 2.18 15.18
C LEU A 182 -2.21 1.90 15.19
N PHE A 183 -2.55 0.63 15.28
CA PHE A 183 -3.93 0.15 15.38
C PHE A 183 -4.15 -0.58 16.70
N GLY A 184 -5.37 -0.55 17.22
CA GLY A 184 -5.72 -1.25 18.46
C GLY A 184 -6.91 -0.62 19.16
N LYS A 185 -6.97 -0.81 20.47
CA LYS A 185 -7.98 -0.22 21.35
C LYS A 185 -7.34 0.87 22.19
N ASP A 186 -8.01 2.00 22.30
CA ASP A 186 -7.58 3.06 23.22
C ASP A 186 -7.82 2.64 24.67
N GLU A 187 -6.76 2.33 25.42
CA GLU A 187 -6.84 1.97 26.84
C GLU A 187 -7.22 3.16 27.75
N GLN A 188 -7.22 4.38 27.23
CA GLN A 188 -7.51 5.58 28.05
C GLN A 188 -9.00 5.76 28.37
N ASP A 189 -9.87 4.86 27.98
CA ASP A 189 -11.32 4.93 28.25
C ASP A 189 -11.72 4.68 29.74
N ILE A 190 -10.73 4.46 30.64
CA ILE A 190 -11.02 4.14 32.05
C ILE A 190 -11.13 5.38 32.93
N SER A 191 -10.79 6.59 32.50
CA SER A 191 -10.80 7.75 33.40
C SER A 191 -11.21 9.11 32.86
N TYR A 192 -11.72 9.22 31.65
CA TYR A 192 -12.34 10.48 31.27
C TYR A 192 -13.83 10.51 31.67
N ASN A 193 -14.06 10.92 32.92
CA ASN A 193 -15.30 11.55 33.33
C ASN A 193 -15.76 12.50 32.22
N LYS A 194 -17.02 12.32 31.77
CA LYS A 194 -17.77 13.26 30.98
C LYS A 194 -17.45 14.71 31.41
N ILE A 195 -16.46 15.31 30.80
CA ILE A 195 -16.45 16.75 30.68
C ILE A 195 -17.48 17.00 29.58
N ASP A 196 -18.70 17.33 30.02
CA ASP A 196 -19.70 17.91 29.15
C ASP A 196 -19.02 19.00 28.34
N ARG A 197 -18.74 18.71 27.08
CA ARG A 197 -18.50 19.76 26.11
C ARG A 197 -19.83 20.47 25.96
N ASP A 198 -20.01 21.46 26.81
CA ASP A 198 -21.01 22.49 26.60
C ASP A 198 -20.92 22.91 25.14
N ASN A 199 -22.01 22.68 24.43
CA ASN A 199 -22.29 23.13 23.07
C ASN A 199 -22.30 24.66 23.00
N ASN A 200 -21.29 25.33 23.46
CA ASN A 200 -20.99 26.70 23.13
C ASN A 200 -20.09 26.66 21.88
N GLY A 201 -20.74 26.40 20.75
CA GLY A 201 -20.23 26.74 19.44
C GLY A 201 -19.90 28.23 19.37
N GLN A 202 -18.84 28.66 20.03
CA GLN A 202 -18.19 29.89 19.67
C GLN A 202 -17.52 29.65 18.32
N LYS A 203 -18.30 29.86 17.25
CA LYS A 203 -17.76 30.31 15.97
C LYS A 203 -16.86 31.48 16.33
N PHE A 204 -15.55 31.25 16.32
CA PHE A 204 -14.59 32.34 16.29
C PHE A 204 -14.81 33.07 14.98
N VAL A 205 -15.68 34.07 15.02
CA VAL A 205 -15.77 35.10 14.00
C VAL A 205 -14.49 35.90 14.14
N LEU A 206 -13.47 35.50 13.40
CA LEU A 206 -12.28 36.32 13.17
C LEU A 206 -12.79 37.63 12.54
N ASN A 207 -12.79 38.71 13.33
CA ASN A 207 -13.12 40.06 12.91
C ASN A 207 -12.34 40.37 11.63
N LYS A 208 -13.11 40.58 10.57
CA LYS A 208 -12.66 41.14 9.29
C LYS A 208 -12.10 42.52 9.52
N ALA A 209 -10.79 42.62 9.68
CA ALA A 209 -10.07 43.86 9.48
C ALA A 209 -8.73 43.54 8.83
N GLY A 210 -8.68 43.55 7.51
CA GLY A 210 -7.45 43.43 6.75
C GLY A 210 -7.72 42.77 5.39
N ILE A 211 -7.58 43.56 4.35
CA ILE A 211 -7.52 43.33 2.91
C ILE A 211 -7.73 41.84 2.55
N GLY A 212 -9.00 41.51 2.20
CA GLY A 212 -9.45 40.13 2.02
C GLY A 212 -8.92 39.50 0.74
N LEU A 213 -7.87 38.75 0.88
CA LEU A 213 -7.69 37.53 0.14
C LEU A 213 -8.07 36.41 1.09
N ASP A 214 -9.34 36.02 1.10
CA ASP A 214 -9.86 34.81 1.71
C ASP A 214 -9.31 33.61 0.90
N SER A 215 -7.99 33.37 1.02
CA SER A 215 -7.28 32.32 0.30
C SER A 215 -7.09 31.06 1.16
N ASN A 216 -7.83 30.96 2.27
CA ASN A 216 -7.85 29.72 3.06
C ASN A 216 -8.53 28.63 2.24
N PRO A 217 -7.86 27.49 2.01
CA PRO A 217 -8.48 26.39 1.32
C PRO A 217 -9.63 25.83 2.17
N ASP A 218 -10.83 25.86 1.61
CA ASP A 218 -12.01 25.27 2.26
C ASP A 218 -12.00 23.73 2.14
N HIS A 219 -11.36 23.21 1.08
CA HIS A 219 -11.27 21.78 0.82
C HIS A 219 -9.91 21.41 0.23
N PHE A 220 -9.37 20.27 0.72
CA PHE A 220 -8.20 19.61 0.17
C PHE A 220 -8.62 18.33 -0.53
N GLU A 221 -8.31 18.21 -1.80
CA GLU A 221 -8.51 16.99 -2.58
C GLU A 221 -7.17 16.44 -2.97
N PHE A 222 -6.91 15.17 -2.67
CA PHE A 222 -5.78 14.44 -3.18
C PHE A 222 -6.23 13.05 -3.67
N ASN A 223 -5.64 12.62 -4.78
CA ASN A 223 -6.06 11.38 -5.43
C ASN A 223 -5.29 10.16 -4.94
N ARG A 224 -4.07 10.38 -4.47
CA ARG A 224 -3.18 9.29 -4.10
C ARG A 224 -2.28 9.71 -2.95
N LEU A 225 -2.14 8.81 -1.99
CA LEU A 225 -1.12 8.85 -0.94
C LEU A 225 -0.16 7.68 -1.16
N SER A 226 1.13 7.93 -1.17
CA SER A 226 2.17 6.90 -1.14
C SER A 226 3.13 7.15 0.01
N VAL A 227 3.47 6.08 0.73
CA VAL A 227 4.46 6.10 1.82
C VAL A 227 5.52 5.05 1.48
N ASP A 228 6.78 5.47 1.33
CA ASP A 228 7.83 4.58 0.81
C ASP A 228 8.31 3.56 1.86
N GLU A 229 8.38 3.93 3.14
CA GLU A 229 8.75 3.09 4.27
C GLU A 229 7.64 3.20 5.31
N CYS A 230 6.71 2.26 5.34
CA CYS A 230 5.54 2.29 6.22
C CYS A 230 5.54 1.09 7.17
N ASP A 231 5.47 1.38 8.46
CA ASP A 231 5.31 0.38 9.50
C ASP A 231 3.87 0.36 10.00
N PHE A 232 3.30 -0.83 10.09
CA PHE A 232 2.01 -1.09 10.70
C PHE A 232 2.21 -1.84 11.99
N HIS A 233 1.69 -1.33 13.07
CA HIS A 233 1.68 -2.00 14.35
C HIS A 233 0.23 -2.19 14.79
N TRP A 234 -0.18 -3.42 14.92
CA TRP A 234 -1.41 -3.81 15.57
C TRP A 234 -1.13 -4.15 17.03
N GLN A 235 -1.69 -3.38 17.96
CA GLN A 235 -1.62 -3.67 19.38
C GLN A 235 -2.71 -4.69 19.73
N GLY A 236 -2.31 -5.87 20.18
CA GLY A 236 -3.22 -6.94 20.57
C GLY A 236 -3.96 -6.62 21.85
N GLU A 237 -5.13 -7.22 22.05
CA GLU A 237 -5.89 -7.15 23.29
C GLU A 237 -6.01 -8.54 23.92
N GLY A 238 -5.66 -8.66 25.20
CA GLY A 238 -5.79 -9.92 25.96
C GLY A 238 -4.86 -11.00 25.46
N MET A 239 -5.40 -12.07 24.87
CA MET A 239 -4.61 -13.19 24.32
C MET A 239 -4.25 -13.02 22.84
N ILE A 240 -4.79 -12.01 22.15
CA ILE A 240 -4.36 -11.73 20.77
C ILE A 240 -3.00 -11.06 20.83
N PRO A 241 -2.00 -11.64 20.16
CA PRO A 241 -0.68 -11.03 20.13
C PRO A 241 -0.64 -9.77 19.27
N ASP A 242 0.35 -8.94 19.51
CA ASP A 242 0.69 -7.84 18.62
C ASP A 242 1.06 -8.38 17.22
N ALA A 243 0.74 -7.61 16.19
CA ALA A 243 1.14 -7.94 14.83
C ALA A 243 1.83 -6.74 14.18
N PHE A 244 2.81 -7.01 13.34
CA PHE A 244 3.63 -5.99 12.71
C PHE A 244 3.77 -6.24 11.21
N ILE A 245 3.68 -5.18 10.41
CA ILE A 245 4.21 -5.17 9.04
C ILE A 245 5.25 -4.05 9.01
N ASN A 246 6.50 -4.38 8.76
CA ASN A 246 7.59 -3.43 8.72
C ASN A 246 8.08 -3.20 7.30
N ASP A 247 8.58 -2.01 7.02
CA ASP A 247 9.25 -1.63 5.76
C ASP A 247 8.41 -1.88 4.49
N THR A 248 7.10 -1.63 4.56
CA THR A 248 6.23 -1.79 3.38
C THR A 248 5.98 -0.46 2.66
N ASN A 249 5.86 -0.51 1.35
CA ASN A 249 5.34 0.59 0.55
C ASN A 249 3.81 0.61 0.62
N LEU A 250 3.23 1.64 1.23
CA LEU A 250 1.78 1.86 1.27
C LEU A 250 1.36 2.77 0.11
N ILE A 251 0.36 2.34 -0.65
CA ILE A 251 -0.25 3.12 -1.71
C ILE A 251 -1.77 3.14 -1.50
N ILE A 252 -2.32 4.32 -1.31
CA ILE A 252 -3.76 4.56 -1.23
C ILE A 252 -4.16 5.40 -2.44
N SER A 253 -5.10 4.92 -3.23
CA SER A 253 -5.53 5.57 -4.47
C SER A 253 -7.02 5.92 -4.42
N ASN A 254 -7.45 6.90 -5.24
CA ASN A 254 -8.85 7.31 -5.37
C ASN A 254 -9.56 7.55 -4.03
N ILE A 255 -8.91 8.29 -3.14
CA ILE A 255 -9.33 8.50 -1.74
C ILE A 255 -10.75 9.12 -1.63
N SER A 256 -11.18 9.86 -2.64
CA SER A 256 -12.53 10.45 -2.71
C SER A 256 -13.63 9.48 -3.18
N SER A 257 -13.28 8.24 -3.53
CA SER A 257 -14.25 7.26 -3.99
C SER A 257 -14.88 6.48 -2.83
N SER A 258 -16.05 5.87 -3.07
CA SER A 258 -16.70 4.97 -2.11
C SER A 258 -15.93 3.65 -1.88
N GLU A 259 -15.04 3.32 -2.80
CA GLU A 259 -14.13 2.19 -2.75
C GLU A 259 -12.70 2.72 -2.88
N ILE A 260 -11.94 2.64 -1.82
CA ILE A 260 -10.58 3.18 -1.73
C ILE A 260 -9.57 2.04 -1.89
N PRO A 261 -8.90 1.91 -3.04
CA PRO A 261 -7.85 0.92 -3.21
C PRO A 261 -6.66 1.19 -2.27
N VAL A 262 -6.18 0.12 -1.64
CA VAL A 262 -5.01 0.14 -0.76
C VAL A 262 -4.10 -1.01 -1.13
N ASP A 263 -2.86 -0.69 -1.46
CA ASP A 263 -1.84 -1.64 -1.84
C ASP A 263 -0.65 -1.54 -0.88
N LEU A 264 -0.18 -2.69 -0.39
CA LEU A 264 1.06 -2.84 0.35
C LEU A 264 2.04 -3.64 -0.50
N ILE A 265 3.26 -3.15 -0.65
CA ILE A 265 4.28 -3.77 -1.50
C ILE A 265 5.59 -3.83 -0.74
N GLY A 266 6.13 -5.03 -0.59
CA GLY A 266 7.33 -5.26 0.22
C GLY A 266 7.05 -5.30 1.71
N GLY A 267 8.08 -5.55 2.49
CA GLY A 267 8.02 -5.62 3.94
C GLY A 267 7.83 -7.02 4.52
N ASP A 268 7.87 -7.10 5.84
CA ASP A 268 7.77 -8.34 6.60
C ASP A 268 6.56 -8.29 7.55
N LEU A 269 5.66 -9.27 7.41
CA LEU A 269 4.53 -9.49 8.32
C LEU A 269 4.93 -10.49 9.40
N ARG A 270 4.84 -10.07 10.66
CA ARG A 270 5.14 -10.86 11.84
C ARG A 270 3.96 -10.93 12.79
N ILE A 271 3.53 -12.12 13.10
CA ILE A 271 2.49 -12.40 14.09
C ILE A 271 3.06 -13.45 15.04
N PRO A 272 3.23 -13.18 16.34
CA PRO A 272 3.74 -14.16 17.30
C PRO A 272 2.98 -15.48 17.23
N SER A 273 3.71 -16.59 17.29
CA SER A 273 3.19 -17.96 17.15
C SER A 273 2.70 -18.34 15.73
N TRP A 274 2.97 -17.52 14.75
CA TRP A 274 2.80 -17.80 13.32
C TRP A 274 4.15 -17.69 12.61
N PRO A 275 4.34 -18.37 11.47
CA PRO A 275 5.54 -18.16 10.65
C PRO A 275 5.68 -16.71 10.18
N ASP A 276 6.90 -16.22 10.10
CA ASP A 276 7.20 -14.91 9.50
C ASP A 276 6.90 -14.93 8.00
N LEU A 277 6.21 -13.92 7.51
CA LEU A 277 5.81 -13.81 6.10
C LEU A 277 6.43 -12.56 5.47
N SER A 278 7.02 -12.69 4.30
CA SER A 278 7.46 -11.56 3.49
C SER A 278 6.34 -11.09 2.57
N VAL A 279 5.96 -9.83 2.65
CA VAL A 279 4.90 -9.25 1.82
C VAL A 279 5.45 -8.93 0.44
N LYS A 280 5.15 -9.74 -0.57
CA LYS A 280 5.47 -9.40 -1.97
C LYS A 280 4.47 -8.37 -2.51
N SER A 281 3.19 -8.60 -2.28
CA SER A 281 2.10 -7.66 -2.56
C SER A 281 0.85 -8.06 -1.78
N LEU A 282 0.12 -7.06 -1.29
CA LEU A 282 -1.18 -7.23 -0.68
C LEU A 282 -2.08 -6.10 -1.18
N SER A 283 -3.02 -6.44 -2.05
CA SER A 283 -3.93 -5.50 -2.69
C SER A 283 -5.35 -5.70 -2.22
N GLY A 284 -5.99 -4.62 -1.86
CA GLY A 284 -7.37 -4.63 -1.39
C GLY A 284 -8.05 -3.29 -1.57
N LYS A 285 -9.24 -3.18 -0.99
CA LYS A 285 -10.00 -1.93 -0.99
C LYS A 285 -10.73 -1.73 0.32
N ILE A 286 -10.80 -0.48 0.75
CA ILE A 286 -11.63 -0.07 1.87
C ILE A 286 -13.01 0.31 1.32
N THR A 287 -14.04 -0.33 1.83
CA THR A 287 -15.43 -0.02 1.51
C THR A 287 -16.32 -0.19 2.73
N LYS A 288 -17.16 0.81 3.02
CA LYS A 288 -18.12 0.80 4.16
C LYS A 288 -17.49 0.39 5.50
N GLY A 289 -16.25 0.81 5.76
CA GLY A 289 -15.56 0.47 7.01
C GLY A 289 -14.99 -0.95 7.08
N ASN A 290 -14.82 -1.61 5.94
CA ASN A 290 -14.14 -2.89 5.82
C ASN A 290 -13.00 -2.79 4.84
N TYR A 291 -11.90 -3.44 5.14
CA TYR A 291 -10.83 -3.72 4.19
C TYR A 291 -11.09 -5.10 3.57
N LEU A 292 -11.26 -5.13 2.26
CA LEU A 292 -11.44 -6.35 1.49
C LEU A 292 -10.11 -6.69 0.82
N ILE A 293 -9.53 -7.83 1.17
CA ILE A 293 -8.32 -8.35 0.54
C ILE A 293 -8.74 -9.04 -0.75
N ASN A 294 -8.34 -8.49 -1.89
CA ASN A 294 -8.70 -9.02 -3.21
C ASN A 294 -7.64 -9.98 -3.74
N GLN A 295 -6.38 -9.62 -3.58
CA GLN A 295 -5.25 -10.39 -4.05
C GLN A 295 -4.05 -10.13 -3.14
N SER A 296 -3.39 -11.20 -2.72
CA SER A 296 -2.14 -11.11 -1.98
C SER A 296 -1.15 -12.13 -2.49
N ARG A 297 0.12 -11.82 -2.35
CA ARG A 297 1.23 -12.76 -2.50
C ARG A 297 2.19 -12.50 -1.36
N LEU A 298 2.34 -13.50 -0.50
CA LEU A 298 3.28 -13.48 0.60
C LEU A 298 4.26 -14.60 0.39
N GLY A 299 5.50 -14.38 0.78
CA GLY A 299 6.54 -15.42 0.84
C GLY A 299 6.63 -15.99 2.24
N ILE A 300 6.88 -17.26 2.36
CA ILE A 300 7.19 -17.96 3.61
C ILE A 300 8.40 -18.84 3.37
N SER A 301 9.38 -18.81 4.27
CA SER A 301 10.67 -19.48 4.06
C SER A 301 11.31 -19.13 2.70
N GLN A 302 12.11 -20.01 2.11
CA GLN A 302 12.84 -19.70 0.87
C GLN A 302 11.96 -19.79 -0.40
N ASN A 303 11.02 -20.73 -0.45
CA ASN A 303 10.30 -21.09 -1.67
C ASN A 303 8.78 -21.16 -1.50
N GLY A 304 8.27 -21.03 -0.29
CA GLY A 304 6.85 -21.11 0.01
C GLY A 304 6.12 -19.84 -0.40
N GLU A 305 4.91 -19.99 -0.88
CA GLU A 305 4.00 -18.90 -1.21
C GLU A 305 2.69 -19.05 -0.45
N VAL A 306 2.17 -17.90 0.00
CA VAL A 306 0.88 -17.80 0.68
C VAL A 306 0.04 -16.76 -0.03
N GLU A 307 -1.18 -17.11 -0.38
CA GLU A 307 -2.18 -16.21 -0.92
C GLU A 307 -3.28 -15.99 0.12
N LEU A 308 -3.61 -14.73 0.38
CA LEU A 308 -4.68 -14.36 1.31
C LEU A 308 -5.84 -13.72 0.54
N SER A 309 -7.04 -14.00 0.99
CA SER A 309 -8.25 -13.31 0.58
C SER A 309 -9.17 -13.15 1.78
N GLY A 310 -10.07 -12.18 1.74
CA GLY A 310 -10.98 -12.03 2.87
C GLY A 310 -11.36 -10.61 3.20
N LYS A 311 -11.79 -10.43 4.44
CA LYS A 311 -12.36 -9.19 4.93
C LYS A 311 -11.91 -8.92 6.36
N VAL A 312 -11.53 -7.67 6.64
CA VAL A 312 -11.23 -7.17 7.98
C VAL A 312 -12.05 -5.91 8.22
N SER A 313 -12.83 -5.87 9.29
CA SER A 313 -13.52 -4.66 9.69
C SER A 313 -12.53 -3.69 10.34
N ILE A 314 -12.45 -2.45 9.82
CA ILE A 314 -11.63 -1.39 10.40
C ILE A 314 -12.43 -0.52 11.38
N LYS A 315 -13.67 -0.93 11.72
CA LYS A 315 -14.58 -0.26 12.64
C LYS A 315 -15.17 -1.25 13.63
N GLY A 316 -15.64 -0.73 14.74
CA GLY A 316 -16.33 -1.52 15.76
C GLY A 316 -15.44 -2.54 16.44
N LYS A 317 -15.82 -3.81 16.44
CA LYS A 317 -15.08 -4.90 17.11
C LYS A 317 -13.91 -5.47 16.34
N GLY A 318 -13.66 -5.00 15.12
CA GLY A 318 -12.60 -5.54 14.26
C GLY A 318 -12.85 -6.99 13.84
N GLU A 319 -14.07 -7.31 13.42
CA GLU A 319 -14.40 -8.66 12.93
C GLU A 319 -13.59 -8.96 11.65
N TYR A 320 -13.04 -10.16 11.57
CA TYR A 320 -12.27 -10.59 10.40
C TYR A 320 -12.63 -12.00 9.96
N GLN A 321 -12.50 -12.22 8.66
CA GLN A 321 -12.60 -13.50 8.01
C GLN A 321 -11.61 -13.55 6.86
N ILE A 322 -10.57 -14.36 7.00
CA ILE A 322 -9.45 -14.46 6.08
C ILE A 322 -9.31 -15.91 5.65
N SER A 323 -9.23 -16.15 4.37
CA SER A 323 -8.87 -17.43 3.78
C SER A 323 -7.44 -17.34 3.26
N SER A 324 -6.67 -18.35 3.56
CA SER A 324 -5.26 -18.47 3.17
C SER A 324 -5.05 -19.79 2.45
N ASP A 325 -4.47 -19.73 1.26
CA ASP A 325 -3.96 -20.88 0.53
C ASP A 325 -2.43 -20.79 0.49
N PHE A 326 -1.75 -21.90 0.80
CA PHE A 326 -0.30 -21.92 0.79
C PHE A 326 0.25 -23.11 -0.01
N SER A 327 1.39 -22.89 -0.62
CA SER A 327 2.06 -23.89 -1.46
C SER A 327 3.57 -23.92 -1.22
N LYS A 328 4.14 -25.11 -1.29
CA LYS A 328 5.58 -25.38 -1.13
C LYS A 328 6.18 -24.80 0.16
N VAL A 329 5.40 -24.79 1.22
CA VAL A 329 5.85 -24.32 2.53
C VAL A 329 6.65 -25.41 3.21
N ASP A 330 7.80 -25.02 3.79
CA ASP A 330 8.55 -25.96 4.63
C ASP A 330 7.71 -26.29 5.86
N ILE A 331 7.39 -27.57 6.04
CA ILE A 331 6.57 -28.04 7.17
C ILE A 331 7.18 -27.66 8.53
N SER A 332 8.50 -27.52 8.62
CA SER A 332 9.21 -27.12 9.82
C SER A 332 8.78 -25.75 10.36
N GLU A 333 8.29 -24.86 9.50
CA GLU A 333 7.81 -23.52 9.89
C GLU A 333 6.58 -23.55 10.80
N PHE A 334 5.80 -24.62 10.77
CA PHE A 334 4.63 -24.79 11.63
C PHE A 334 4.95 -25.35 13.01
N PHE A 335 6.21 -25.72 13.24
CA PHE A 335 6.63 -26.35 14.48
C PHE A 335 7.44 -25.41 15.38
N SER A 336 7.33 -25.65 16.71
CA SER A 336 8.19 -24.98 17.68
C SER A 336 9.67 -25.33 17.45
N LYS A 337 10.58 -24.50 17.98
CA LYS A 337 12.03 -24.71 17.84
C LYS A 337 12.49 -26.12 18.22
N VAL A 338 11.83 -26.77 19.19
CA VAL A 338 12.18 -28.14 19.66
C VAL A 338 11.89 -29.21 18.62
N TRP A 339 10.89 -28.96 17.75
CA TRP A 339 10.45 -29.93 16.73
C TRP A 339 10.91 -29.56 15.32
N ARG A 340 11.30 -28.29 15.09
CA ARG A 340 11.67 -27.78 13.76
C ARG A 340 12.74 -28.61 13.07
N ASP A 341 13.80 -28.98 13.79
CA ASP A 341 14.93 -29.76 13.25
C ASP A 341 14.63 -31.25 13.10
N LYS A 342 13.41 -31.69 13.41
CA LYS A 342 12.99 -33.09 13.38
C LYS A 342 11.99 -33.39 12.28
N VAL A 343 11.62 -32.40 11.48
CA VAL A 343 10.67 -32.54 10.41
C VAL A 343 11.17 -31.75 9.21
N GLU A 344 11.27 -32.39 8.05
CA GLU A 344 11.66 -31.79 6.80
C GLU A 344 10.70 -32.17 5.69
N GLY A 345 10.40 -31.23 4.78
CA GLY A 345 9.58 -31.48 3.59
C GLY A 345 8.68 -30.29 3.26
N LEU A 346 8.05 -30.39 2.10
CA LEU A 346 7.19 -29.34 1.60
C LEU A 346 5.72 -29.75 1.67
N VAL A 347 4.89 -28.82 2.12
CA VAL A 347 3.45 -29.02 2.23
C VAL A 347 2.68 -27.96 1.48
N ASN A 348 1.47 -28.32 1.07
CA ASN A 348 0.48 -27.42 0.48
C ASN A 348 -0.81 -27.53 1.29
N GLY A 349 -1.55 -26.45 1.38
CA GLY A 349 -2.78 -26.47 2.16
C GLY A 349 -3.50 -25.14 2.18
N GLY A 350 -4.46 -25.03 3.11
CA GLY A 350 -5.21 -23.81 3.31
C GLY A 350 -5.76 -23.71 4.72
N VAL A 351 -6.01 -22.47 5.14
CA VAL A 351 -6.53 -22.14 6.48
C VAL A 351 -7.56 -21.05 6.36
N ASN A 352 -8.73 -21.25 6.97
CA ASN A 352 -9.75 -20.22 7.16
C ASN A 352 -9.65 -19.68 8.58
N ILE A 353 -9.40 -18.39 8.71
CA ILE A 353 -9.21 -17.71 9.99
C ILE A 353 -10.36 -16.72 10.18
N SER A 354 -11.03 -16.79 11.31
CA SER A 354 -12.12 -15.86 11.65
C SER A 354 -12.07 -15.48 13.12
N GLY A 355 -12.61 -14.31 13.44
CA GLY A 355 -12.65 -13.86 14.83
C GLY A 355 -12.94 -12.39 14.99
N LYS A 356 -12.63 -11.87 16.16
CA LYS A 356 -12.74 -10.47 16.56
C LYS A 356 -11.45 -10.01 17.20
N LEU A 357 -11.09 -8.77 16.94
CA LEU A 357 -9.84 -8.19 17.46
C LEU A 357 -10.05 -7.47 18.80
N LEU A 358 -11.25 -6.96 19.06
CA LEU A 358 -11.60 -6.17 20.25
C LEU A 358 -12.85 -6.72 20.95
N ASP A 359 -13.09 -6.29 22.17
CA ASP A 359 -14.28 -6.64 22.96
C ASP A 359 -14.48 -8.15 23.15
N LYS A 360 -13.63 -8.77 23.92
CA LYS A 360 -13.51 -10.22 24.07
C LYS A 360 -13.00 -10.83 22.77
N PRO A 361 -11.73 -10.57 22.48
CA PRO A 361 -11.09 -11.06 21.28
C PRO A 361 -11.19 -12.58 21.20
N ASP A 362 -11.46 -13.07 20.00
CA ASP A 362 -11.53 -14.49 19.71
C ASP A 362 -10.83 -14.77 18.36
N MET A 363 -10.38 -16.00 18.21
CA MET A 363 -9.77 -16.48 16.98
C MET A 363 -10.12 -17.96 16.80
N LYS A 364 -10.55 -18.30 15.60
CA LYS A 364 -10.68 -19.68 15.14
C LYS A 364 -10.01 -19.80 13.78
N ALA A 365 -9.04 -20.70 13.68
CA ALA A 365 -8.42 -21.07 12.41
C ALA A 365 -8.72 -22.54 12.15
N GLU A 366 -9.33 -22.85 11.03
CA GLU A 366 -9.65 -24.19 10.56
C GLU A 366 -8.96 -24.43 9.23
N GLY A 367 -8.24 -25.53 9.12
CA GLY A 367 -7.50 -25.79 7.90
C GLY A 367 -6.90 -27.18 7.85
N GLY A 368 -6.13 -27.39 6.80
CA GLY A 368 -5.39 -28.61 6.63
C GLY A 368 -4.25 -28.44 5.65
N PHE A 369 -3.38 -29.39 5.66
CA PHE A 369 -2.28 -29.47 4.71
C PHE A 369 -1.96 -30.91 4.33
N SER A 370 -1.45 -31.05 3.13
CA SER A 370 -0.94 -32.31 2.63
C SER A 370 0.50 -32.15 2.13
N GLY A 371 1.26 -33.22 2.21
CA GLY A 371 2.64 -33.24 1.75
C GLY A 371 3.08 -34.62 1.31
N SER A 372 4.12 -34.64 0.49
CA SER A 372 4.76 -35.89 0.07
C SER A 372 6.24 -35.86 0.41
N ASN A 373 6.78 -37.06 0.65
CA ASN A 373 8.20 -37.22 1.00
C ASN A 373 8.64 -36.46 2.27
N ILE A 374 7.78 -36.39 3.28
CA ILE A 374 8.07 -35.74 4.55
C ILE A 374 8.99 -36.61 5.36
N LEU A 375 10.15 -36.09 5.74
CA LEU A 375 11.12 -36.77 6.57
C LEU A 375 10.87 -36.42 8.04
N LEU A 376 10.60 -37.44 8.87
CA LEU A 376 10.52 -37.32 10.32
C LEU A 376 11.78 -37.94 10.96
N MET A 377 12.47 -37.18 11.79
CA MET A 377 13.75 -37.55 12.37
C MET A 377 13.68 -37.53 13.90
N ARG A 378 14.00 -38.66 14.53
CA ARG A 378 14.26 -38.80 15.97
C ARG A 378 13.39 -37.97 16.91
N ASN A 379 12.12 -37.82 16.57
CA ASN A 379 11.17 -37.16 17.45
C ASN A 379 10.77 -38.13 18.60
N PRO A 380 10.20 -37.64 19.71
CA PRO A 380 9.83 -38.44 20.84
C PRO A 380 8.91 -39.61 20.48
N ILE A 381 7.96 -39.40 19.57
CA ILE A 381 6.99 -40.42 19.16
C ILE A 381 7.69 -41.54 18.40
N LEU A 382 8.49 -41.24 17.38
CA LEU A 382 9.23 -42.26 16.62
C LEU A 382 10.28 -42.94 17.47
N SER A 383 10.92 -42.23 18.38
CA SER A 383 11.88 -42.80 19.32
C SER A 383 11.23 -43.82 20.29
N PHE A 384 10.00 -43.55 20.73
CA PHE A 384 9.21 -44.51 21.51
C PHE A 384 8.84 -45.73 20.67
N ILE A 385 8.26 -45.53 19.46
CA ILE A 385 7.85 -46.63 18.57
C ILE A 385 9.06 -47.53 18.23
N SER A 386 10.20 -46.93 17.86
CA SER A 386 11.44 -47.63 17.54
C SER A 386 11.92 -48.49 18.69
N ARG A 387 11.85 -47.98 19.91
CA ARG A 387 12.28 -48.73 21.14
C ARG A 387 11.30 -49.82 21.48
N ALA A 388 10.00 -49.52 21.52
CA ALA A 388 8.97 -50.49 21.88
C ALA A 388 8.88 -51.67 20.89
N LEU A 389 9.18 -51.41 19.62
CA LEU A 389 9.19 -52.45 18.59
C LEU A 389 10.57 -53.06 18.31
N SER A 390 11.60 -52.63 19.06
CA SER A 390 12.99 -53.07 18.87
C SER A 390 13.50 -52.89 17.42
N GLU A 391 13.02 -51.84 16.73
CA GLU A 391 13.31 -51.61 15.32
C GLU A 391 13.91 -50.20 15.13
N PRO A 392 15.24 -50.07 15.07
CA PRO A 392 15.92 -48.76 14.97
C PRO A 392 15.57 -47.96 13.73
N VAL A 393 15.19 -48.60 12.63
CA VAL A 393 14.82 -47.91 11.38
C VAL A 393 13.60 -47.00 11.55
N LEU A 394 12.72 -47.33 12.51
CA LEU A 394 11.52 -46.52 12.80
C LEU A 394 11.85 -45.22 13.53
N SER A 395 13.09 -44.99 13.99
CA SER A 395 13.48 -43.70 14.58
C SER A 395 13.59 -42.56 13.57
N GLN A 396 13.69 -42.90 12.29
CA GLN A 396 13.70 -41.94 11.18
C GLN A 396 12.94 -42.56 10.02
N ILE A 397 11.84 -41.93 9.62
CA ILE A 397 10.98 -42.44 8.57
C ILE A 397 10.69 -41.34 7.54
N ARG A 398 10.43 -41.78 6.31
CA ARG A 398 9.97 -40.90 5.24
C ARG A 398 8.50 -41.21 4.97
N ILE A 399 7.65 -40.23 5.20
CA ILE A 399 6.21 -40.32 4.92
C ILE A 399 5.97 -39.94 3.46
N GLU A 400 5.45 -40.87 2.69
CA GLU A 400 5.18 -40.68 1.26
C GLU A 400 4.01 -39.74 1.03
N ASN A 401 2.95 -39.91 1.80
CA ASN A 401 1.74 -39.10 1.75
C ASN A 401 1.33 -38.75 3.19
N LEU A 402 1.30 -37.48 3.49
CA LEU A 402 0.84 -36.91 4.76
C LEU A 402 -0.41 -36.07 4.50
N ASP A 403 -1.44 -36.27 5.30
CA ASP A 403 -2.63 -35.41 5.34
C ASP A 403 -2.95 -35.05 6.79
N VAL A 404 -3.19 -33.77 7.03
CA VAL A 404 -3.42 -33.21 8.36
C VAL A 404 -4.56 -32.20 8.29
N GLN A 405 -5.54 -32.35 9.18
CA GLN A 405 -6.57 -31.34 9.42
C GLN A 405 -6.47 -30.82 10.84
N PHE A 406 -6.63 -29.54 11.04
CA PHE A 406 -6.50 -28.93 12.36
C PHE A 406 -7.48 -27.78 12.58
N THR A 407 -7.76 -27.54 13.84
CA THR A 407 -8.43 -26.33 14.34
C THR A 407 -7.55 -25.68 15.40
N LYS A 408 -7.27 -24.39 15.24
CA LYS A 408 -6.54 -23.59 16.23
C LYS A 408 -7.46 -22.50 16.77
N THR A 409 -7.49 -22.36 18.08
CA THR A 409 -8.12 -21.23 18.79
C THR A 409 -7.03 -20.40 19.48
N LEU A 410 -7.41 -19.42 20.29
CA LEU A 410 -6.45 -18.67 21.10
C LEU A 410 -5.71 -19.55 22.11
N THR A 411 -6.38 -20.60 22.60
CA THR A 411 -5.89 -21.45 23.70
C THR A 411 -5.42 -22.83 23.26
N ASP A 412 -6.02 -23.38 22.22
CA ASP A 412 -5.84 -24.78 21.88
C ASP A 412 -5.53 -24.97 20.40
N ILE A 413 -4.78 -26.02 20.11
CA ILE A 413 -4.61 -26.56 18.75
C ILE A 413 -5.14 -28.01 18.80
N GLU A 414 -6.07 -28.34 17.92
CA GLU A 414 -6.60 -29.68 17.75
C GLU A 414 -6.32 -30.17 16.35
N VAL A 415 -5.56 -31.25 16.23
CA VAL A 415 -5.37 -32.02 15.00
C VAL A 415 -6.47 -33.07 14.97
N SER A 416 -7.42 -32.94 14.07
CA SER A 416 -8.62 -33.79 14.01
C SER A 416 -8.48 -35.00 13.06
N ASN A 417 -7.56 -34.94 12.14
CA ASN A 417 -7.31 -36.01 11.19
C ASN A 417 -5.82 -35.97 10.80
N LEU A 418 -5.06 -36.89 11.34
CA LEU A 418 -3.66 -37.13 10.95
C LEU A 418 -3.58 -38.49 10.28
N SER A 419 -3.25 -38.51 9.01
CA SER A 419 -3.00 -39.71 8.27
C SER A 419 -1.71 -39.65 7.46
N GLY A 420 -1.05 -40.80 7.28
CA GLY A 420 0.19 -40.87 6.53
C GLY A 420 0.73 -42.27 6.42
N GLN A 421 1.64 -42.51 5.48
CA GLN A 421 2.24 -43.81 5.28
C GLN A 421 3.73 -43.71 4.95
N SER A 422 4.49 -44.62 5.53
CA SER A 422 5.91 -44.89 5.24
C SER A 422 6.05 -46.37 4.85
N LEU A 423 5.72 -46.65 3.61
CA LEU A 423 5.72 -48.03 3.11
C LEU A 423 7.14 -48.58 2.98
N PRO A 424 7.34 -49.87 3.24
CA PRO A 424 6.34 -50.87 3.73
C PRO A 424 6.19 -50.89 5.26
N LEU A 425 6.78 -49.98 6.02
CA LEU A 425 7.04 -50.13 7.45
C LEU A 425 5.91 -49.69 8.38
N LEU A 426 5.35 -48.54 8.10
CA LEU A 426 4.46 -47.86 9.05
C LEU A 426 3.32 -47.11 8.35
N LYS A 427 2.13 -47.11 8.96
CA LYS A 427 0.99 -46.27 8.59
C LYS A 427 0.45 -45.56 9.81
N PHE A 428 -0.02 -44.33 9.60
CA PHE A 428 -0.78 -43.58 10.59
C PHE A 428 -2.17 -43.35 10.06
N ASP A 429 -3.18 -43.50 10.90
CA ASP A 429 -4.58 -43.24 10.48
C ASP A 429 -5.37 -42.70 11.68
N LYS A 430 -6.37 -41.86 11.41
CA LYS A 430 -7.30 -41.33 12.41
C LYS A 430 -6.61 -40.71 13.62
N GLY A 431 -5.52 -40.02 13.40
CA GLY A 431 -4.82 -39.33 14.48
C GLY A 431 -5.65 -38.13 14.97
N ASN A 432 -5.81 -38.05 16.28
CA ASN A 432 -6.40 -36.88 16.95
C ASN A 432 -5.46 -36.46 18.07
N ILE A 433 -5.00 -35.22 18.04
CA ILE A 433 -4.05 -34.67 19.02
C ILE A 433 -4.53 -33.28 19.44
N LYS A 434 -4.65 -33.08 20.74
CA LYS A 434 -4.95 -31.76 21.31
C LYS A 434 -3.75 -31.22 22.05
N ILE A 435 -3.43 -29.96 21.79
CA ILE A 435 -2.37 -29.21 22.48
C ILE A 435 -3.07 -28.00 23.12
N SER A 436 -3.04 -27.93 24.45
CA SER A 436 -3.64 -26.82 25.21
C SER A 436 -2.61 -25.74 25.49
N ASN A 437 -3.07 -24.54 25.87
CA ASN A 437 -2.23 -23.37 26.13
C ASN A 437 -1.10 -23.59 27.15
N ASN A 438 -1.26 -24.58 28.05
CA ASN A 438 -0.25 -24.98 29.03
C ASN A 438 0.74 -26.02 28.46
N GLU A 439 0.85 -26.10 27.14
CA GLU A 439 1.66 -27.14 26.46
C GLU A 439 1.28 -28.58 26.78
N ASN A 440 0.11 -28.80 27.41
CA ASN A 440 -0.39 -30.14 27.65
C ASN A 440 -0.77 -30.79 26.32
N LEU A 441 -0.28 -32.00 26.17
CA LEU A 441 -0.48 -32.83 24.99
C LEU A 441 -1.37 -34.02 25.37
N GLU A 442 -2.46 -34.21 24.62
CA GLU A 442 -3.38 -35.31 24.77
C GLU A 442 -3.85 -35.79 23.40
N GLY A 443 -3.89 -37.08 23.18
CA GLY A 443 -4.36 -37.60 21.91
C GLY A 443 -4.19 -39.09 21.71
N ASN A 444 -4.58 -39.48 20.50
CA ASN A 444 -4.38 -40.87 20.05
C ASN A 444 -4.17 -40.89 18.52
N ILE A 445 -3.40 -41.86 18.07
CA ILE A 445 -3.13 -42.11 16.65
C ILE A 445 -3.27 -43.60 16.42
N MET A 446 -4.04 -44.03 15.44
CA MET A 446 -4.00 -45.42 14.96
C MET A 446 -2.70 -45.63 14.20
N ILE A 447 -1.92 -46.64 14.63
CA ILE A 447 -0.65 -46.97 14.01
C ILE A 447 -0.73 -48.40 13.48
N GLY A 448 -0.50 -48.54 12.18
CA GLY A 448 -0.32 -49.80 11.51
C GLY A 448 1.16 -50.10 11.31
N VAL A 449 1.64 -51.20 11.84
CA VAL A 449 3.05 -51.65 11.72
C VAL A 449 3.07 -52.90 10.84
N ALA A 450 4.06 -52.99 9.94
CA ALA A 450 4.21 -54.18 9.09
C ALA A 450 4.35 -55.44 9.95
N ASN A 451 3.66 -56.51 9.57
CA ASN A 451 3.66 -57.77 10.31
C ASN A 451 5.06 -58.38 10.45
N GLU A 452 5.93 -58.14 9.47
CA GLU A 452 7.33 -58.58 9.51
C GLU A 452 8.11 -58.01 10.70
N ILE A 453 7.86 -56.77 11.07
CA ILE A 453 8.49 -56.10 12.23
C ILE A 453 8.01 -56.72 13.52
N LEU A 454 6.70 -56.90 13.66
CA LEU A 454 6.11 -57.46 14.88
C LEU A 454 6.45 -58.93 15.11
N ASN A 455 6.77 -59.66 14.04
CA ASN A 455 7.15 -61.06 14.13
C ASN A 455 8.63 -61.28 14.55
N LYS A 456 9.42 -60.22 14.68
CA LYS A 456 10.80 -60.28 15.17
C LYS A 456 10.85 -60.66 16.65
N PRO A 457 11.86 -61.45 17.07
CA PRO A 457 12.04 -61.76 18.48
C PRO A 457 12.35 -60.51 19.29
N GLY A 458 11.82 -60.43 20.53
CA GLY A 458 12.07 -59.30 21.44
C GLY A 458 11.08 -58.15 21.37
N VAL A 459 10.05 -58.24 20.55
CA VAL A 459 8.96 -57.25 20.51
C VAL A 459 7.93 -57.54 21.61
N GLU A 460 8.08 -56.89 22.77
CA GLU A 460 7.22 -57.11 23.94
C GLU A 460 5.81 -56.57 23.73
N GLU A 461 5.64 -55.48 22.98
CA GLU A 461 4.36 -54.82 22.74
C GLU A 461 3.49 -55.52 21.68
N ARG A 462 3.91 -56.66 21.12
CA ARG A 462 3.18 -57.39 20.09
C ARG A 462 1.73 -57.67 20.47
N SER A 463 1.45 -57.97 21.73
CA SER A 463 0.11 -58.25 22.23
C SER A 463 -0.86 -57.06 22.15
N GLN A 464 -0.34 -55.86 21.98
CA GLN A 464 -1.15 -54.61 21.82
C GLN A 464 -1.60 -54.39 20.39
N PHE A 465 -1.11 -55.19 19.41
CA PHE A 465 -1.41 -55.06 18.00
C PHE A 465 -2.40 -56.12 17.52
N SER A 466 -3.42 -55.69 16.81
CA SER A 466 -4.41 -56.57 16.17
C SER A 466 -4.06 -56.74 14.70
N PRO A 467 -3.88 -57.99 14.20
CA PRO A 467 -3.48 -58.24 12.83
C PRO A 467 -4.59 -57.91 11.84
N ASP A 468 -4.22 -57.29 10.72
CA ASP A 468 -5.08 -57.00 9.57
C ASP A 468 -4.25 -56.97 8.28
N ASN A 469 -4.41 -57.99 7.43
CA ASN A 469 -3.66 -58.19 6.19
C ASN A 469 -2.12 -58.06 6.36
N GLU A 470 -1.51 -57.04 5.73
CA GLU A 470 -0.07 -56.79 5.75
C GLU A 470 0.39 -56.03 6.99
N PHE A 471 -0.53 -55.38 7.71
CA PHE A 471 -0.24 -54.56 8.88
C PHE A 471 -0.97 -55.10 10.11
N SER A 472 -0.38 -54.86 11.25
CA SER A 472 -1.07 -54.99 12.53
C SER A 472 -1.27 -53.61 13.14
N TRP A 473 -2.43 -53.39 13.73
CA TRP A 473 -2.87 -52.08 14.18
C TRP A 473 -2.96 -51.97 15.69
N SER A 474 -2.52 -50.83 16.21
CA SER A 474 -2.68 -50.43 17.61
C SER A 474 -3.02 -48.96 17.71
N THR A 475 -3.57 -48.53 18.83
CA THR A 475 -3.72 -47.10 19.13
C THR A 475 -2.53 -46.62 19.97
N LEU A 476 -1.75 -45.70 19.47
CA LEU A 476 -0.78 -44.95 20.24
C LEU A 476 -1.55 -43.87 21.04
N VAL A 477 -1.52 -43.99 22.37
CA VAL A 477 -2.06 -42.98 23.29
C VAL A 477 -0.94 -42.03 23.66
N ILE A 478 -1.27 -40.74 23.59
CA ILE A 478 -0.33 -39.64 23.82
C ILE A 478 -0.89 -38.79 24.97
N SER A 479 -0.05 -38.48 25.96
CA SER A 479 -0.37 -37.58 27.07
C SER A 479 0.89 -36.85 27.55
N GLY A 480 0.78 -35.96 28.52
CA GLY A 480 1.92 -35.25 29.12
C GLY A 480 2.11 -33.85 28.52
N THR A 481 3.33 -33.48 28.15
CA THR A 481 3.63 -32.17 27.57
C THR A 481 4.32 -32.32 26.21
N ILE A 482 4.38 -31.24 25.44
CA ILE A 482 5.06 -31.21 24.14
C ILE A 482 6.55 -31.58 24.29
N THR A 483 7.17 -31.20 25.41
CA THR A 483 8.58 -31.43 25.69
C THR A 483 8.83 -32.82 26.30
N ASP A 484 7.86 -33.37 27.07
CA ASP A 484 7.93 -34.67 27.70
C ASP A 484 6.64 -35.49 27.48
N PRO A 485 6.40 -35.98 26.27
CA PRO A 485 5.22 -36.77 25.96
C PRO A 485 5.30 -38.16 26.57
N LYS A 486 4.23 -38.56 27.28
CA LYS A 486 4.02 -39.92 27.77
C LYS A 486 3.26 -40.72 26.71
N LEU A 487 3.83 -41.83 26.29
CA LEU A 487 3.37 -42.61 25.15
C LEU A 487 3.12 -44.06 25.57
N GLY A 488 2.10 -44.68 25.03
CA GLY A 488 1.79 -46.09 25.27
C GLY A 488 0.90 -46.67 24.17
N PHE A 489 1.00 -47.96 23.92
CA PHE A 489 0.12 -48.66 23.01
C PHE A 489 -1.13 -49.17 23.72
N LYS A 490 -2.26 -49.16 23.02
CA LYS A 490 -3.53 -49.73 23.48
C LYS A 490 -4.14 -50.57 22.37
N SER A 491 -4.49 -51.80 22.69
CA SER A 491 -5.08 -52.75 21.72
C SER A 491 -6.41 -52.22 21.18
N ILE A 492 -6.63 -52.49 19.88
CA ILE A 492 -7.84 -52.12 19.13
C ILE A 492 -8.63 -53.42 18.91
N LYS A 493 -9.94 -53.35 19.10
CA LYS A 493 -10.84 -54.36 18.57
C LYS A 493 -11.19 -53.95 17.16
N LEU A 494 -10.53 -54.52 16.16
CA LEU A 494 -10.94 -54.36 14.75
C LEU A 494 -12.31 -55.04 14.62
N LYS A 495 -13.31 -54.26 14.16
CA LYS A 495 -14.66 -54.77 13.89
C LYS A 495 -14.70 -55.40 12.51
#